data_90111c79a73e9e184d383520e55fdb0b
#
_entry.id   90111c79a73e9e184d383520e55fdb0b
#
_cell.length_a   1.000
_cell.length_b   1.000
_cell.length_c   1.000
_cell.angle_alpha   90.00
_cell.angle_beta   90.00
_cell.angle_gamma   90.00
#
_symmetry.space_group_name_H-M   'P 1'
#
loop_
_entity.id
_entity.type
_entity.pdbx_description
1 polymer ?
#
loop_
_entity_poly.entity_id
_entity_poly.type
_entity_poly.pdbx_seq_one_letter_code
_entity_poly.pdbx_strand_id
1 'polypeptide(L)'
;MKVLYDKPVVLKKPVHKVLENLLATVNGEKAVEEYQKMKKDTANYYIDWLAMDQLGNQLYDLKRYEDARVIFENNAAEFPQRDLALFDLAKTYEVLGRKEDAVTWYKKVLVLNPGYEEAKNRLKGLESSK
;
A
#
# COMPACT_ATOMS: atom_id res chain seq x y z
N MET A 1 -37.80 25.93 -9.54
CA MET A 1 -37.63 25.50 -8.18
C MET A 1 -36.22 25.73 -7.69
N LYS A 2 -36.11 26.30 -6.55
CA LYS A 2 -34.82 26.48 -5.99
C LYS A 2 -34.29 25.16 -5.50
N VAL A 3 -33.15 24.85 -5.89
CA VAL A 3 -32.59 23.57 -5.56
C VAL A 3 -31.45 23.71 -4.62
N LEU A 4 -30.95 22.61 -4.25
CA LEU A 4 -29.92 22.42 -3.26
C LEU A 4 -28.53 22.83 -3.72
N TYR A 5 -28.42 23.46 -4.86
CA TYR A 5 -27.15 23.62 -5.54
C TYR A 5 -26.57 25.00 -5.45
N ASP A 6 -27.04 25.80 -4.48
CA ASP A 6 -26.42 27.08 -4.22
C ASP A 6 -24.98 26.93 -3.75
N LYS A 7 -24.67 25.82 -3.12
CA LYS A 7 -23.33 25.54 -2.68
C LYS A 7 -22.63 24.69 -3.71
N PRO A 8 -21.38 25.03 -4.07
CA PRO A 8 -20.64 24.18 -5.01
C PRO A 8 -20.45 22.79 -4.44
N VAL A 9 -20.56 21.80 -5.29
CA VAL A 9 -20.27 20.42 -4.92
C VAL A 9 -18.77 20.24 -5.09
N VAL A 10 -18.09 19.92 -3.99
CA VAL A 10 -16.67 19.62 -4.02
C VAL A 10 -16.53 18.11 -4.16
N LEU A 11 -16.00 17.67 -5.29
CA LEU A 11 -15.70 16.26 -5.52
C LEU A 11 -14.28 16.01 -5.05
N LYS A 12 -14.16 15.15 -4.04
CA LYS A 12 -12.84 14.79 -3.53
C LYS A 12 -12.09 13.94 -4.54
N LYS A 13 -10.79 14.20 -4.66
CA LYS A 13 -9.93 13.45 -5.58
C LYS A 13 -9.36 12.23 -4.89
N PRO A 14 -9.30 11.09 -5.59
CA PRO A 14 -8.67 9.91 -5.02
C PRO A 14 -7.16 10.06 -5.00
N VAL A 15 -6.56 9.91 -3.83
CA VAL A 15 -5.11 10.06 -3.66
C VAL A 15 -4.36 9.10 -4.58
N HIS A 16 -4.83 7.85 -4.68
CA HIS A 16 -4.12 6.84 -5.48
C HIS A 16 -4.01 7.22 -6.97
N LYS A 17 -5.00 7.95 -7.52
CA LYS A 17 -4.93 8.39 -8.91
C LYS A 17 -3.88 9.48 -9.11
N VAL A 18 -3.77 10.40 -8.15
CA VAL A 18 -2.73 11.42 -8.20
C VAL A 18 -1.35 10.78 -8.14
N LEU A 19 -1.18 9.80 -7.22
CA LEU A 19 0.10 9.11 -7.08
C LEU A 19 0.45 8.27 -8.30
N GLU A 20 -0.54 7.63 -8.92
CA GLU A 20 -0.31 6.85 -10.14
C GLU A 20 0.31 7.73 -11.22
N ASN A 21 -0.24 8.95 -11.41
CA ASN A 21 0.29 9.88 -12.38
C ASN A 21 1.70 10.37 -12.00
N LEU A 22 1.92 10.66 -10.73
CA LEU A 22 3.23 11.13 -10.26
C LEU A 22 4.30 10.05 -10.44
N LEU A 23 3.97 8.80 -10.17
CA LEU A 23 4.92 7.69 -10.25
C LEU A 23 5.41 7.41 -11.66
N ALA A 24 4.79 8.01 -12.68
CA ALA A 24 5.32 7.96 -14.04
C ALA A 24 6.65 8.71 -14.15
N THR A 25 6.90 9.70 -13.27
CA THR A 25 8.08 10.57 -13.36
C THR A 25 8.86 10.67 -12.05
N VAL A 26 8.33 10.18 -10.93
CA VAL A 26 9.01 10.26 -9.64
C VAL A 26 9.11 8.87 -9.01
N ASN A 27 9.98 8.73 -8.00
CA ASN A 27 10.09 7.47 -7.28
C ASN A 27 9.05 7.37 -6.16
N GLY A 28 9.00 6.20 -5.50
CA GLY A 28 8.04 5.93 -4.43
C GLY A 28 8.18 6.87 -3.24
N GLU A 29 9.42 7.20 -2.88
CA GLU A 29 9.66 8.09 -1.74
C GLU A 29 9.05 9.48 -1.98
N LYS A 30 9.23 10.03 -3.16
CA LYS A 30 8.64 11.32 -3.52
C LYS A 30 7.13 11.23 -3.57
N ALA A 31 6.60 10.12 -4.09
CA ALA A 31 5.15 9.91 -4.12
C ALA A 31 4.57 9.87 -2.70
N VAL A 32 5.25 9.23 -1.75
CA VAL A 32 4.79 9.18 -0.36
C VAL A 32 4.86 10.57 0.31
N GLU A 33 5.85 11.38 -0.03
CA GLU A 33 5.87 12.76 0.45
C GLU A 33 4.60 13.50 0.02
N GLU A 34 4.20 13.34 -1.24
CA GLU A 34 2.97 13.96 -1.75
C GLU A 34 1.73 13.34 -1.11
N TYR A 35 1.75 12.05 -0.83
CA TYR A 35 0.69 11.38 -0.09
C TYR A 35 0.47 12.04 1.27
N GLN A 36 1.53 12.31 2.01
CA GLN A 36 1.42 12.91 3.35
C GLN A 36 0.80 14.31 3.30
N LYS A 37 1.07 15.06 2.23
CA LYS A 37 0.45 16.37 2.04
C LYS A 37 -1.04 16.24 1.74
N MET A 38 -1.40 15.35 0.81
CA MET A 38 -2.80 15.15 0.43
C MET A 38 -3.62 14.57 1.57
N LYS A 39 -3.01 13.71 2.39
CA LYS A 39 -3.66 13.10 3.55
C LYS A 39 -4.22 14.14 4.51
N LYS A 40 -3.54 15.25 4.64
CA LYS A 40 -3.95 16.35 5.55
C LYS A 40 -5.10 17.15 4.98
N ASP A 41 -5.33 17.08 3.68
CA ASP A 41 -6.35 17.87 2.99
C ASP A 41 -7.59 17.02 2.76
N THR A 42 -8.30 16.71 3.82
CA THR A 42 -9.48 15.84 3.77
C THR A 42 -10.67 16.49 3.08
N ALA A 43 -10.62 17.80 2.84
CA ALA A 43 -11.68 18.49 2.11
C ALA A 43 -11.60 18.19 0.61
N ASN A 44 -10.40 17.98 0.09
CA ASN A 44 -10.18 17.83 -1.35
C ASN A 44 -9.76 16.44 -1.78
N TYR A 45 -9.32 15.59 -0.83
CA TYR A 45 -8.79 14.26 -1.16
C TYR A 45 -9.38 13.17 -0.27
N TYR A 46 -9.47 11.96 -0.81
CA TYR A 46 -9.80 10.79 0.00
C TYR A 46 -8.81 9.67 -0.28
N ILE A 47 -8.67 8.78 0.69
CA ILE A 47 -7.76 7.65 0.63
C ILE A 47 -8.57 6.36 0.61
N ASP A 48 -8.25 5.49 -0.35
CA ASP A 48 -8.79 4.14 -0.46
C ASP A 48 -7.63 3.18 -0.25
N TRP A 49 -7.63 2.47 0.87
CA TRP A 49 -6.50 1.60 1.23
C TRP A 49 -6.30 0.49 0.20
N LEU A 50 -7.40 -0.06 -0.34
CA LEU A 50 -7.30 -1.14 -1.32
C LEU A 50 -6.74 -0.62 -2.64
N ALA A 51 -7.16 0.56 -3.06
CA ALA A 51 -6.60 1.17 -4.27
C ALA A 51 -5.13 1.52 -4.09
N MET A 52 -4.72 1.93 -2.89
CA MET A 52 -3.30 2.15 -2.58
C MET A 52 -2.52 0.84 -2.65
N ASP A 53 -3.11 -0.25 -2.16
CA ASP A 53 -2.47 -1.56 -2.25
C ASP A 53 -2.32 -2.01 -3.71
N GLN A 54 -3.36 -1.79 -4.51
CA GLN A 54 -3.32 -2.09 -5.95
C GLN A 54 -2.24 -1.28 -6.67
N LEU A 55 -2.05 -0.02 -6.26
CA LEU A 55 -0.99 0.81 -6.82
C LEU A 55 0.38 0.20 -6.52
N GLY A 56 0.59 -0.26 -5.30
CA GLY A 56 1.81 -0.98 -4.94
C GLY A 56 2.01 -2.23 -5.79
N ASN A 57 0.94 -2.97 -6.04
CA ASN A 57 1.02 -4.17 -6.88
C ASN A 57 1.33 -3.85 -8.33
N GLN A 58 0.82 -2.74 -8.87
CA GLN A 58 1.19 -2.30 -10.21
C GLN A 58 2.68 -2.03 -10.31
N LEU A 59 3.24 -1.36 -9.30
CA LEU A 59 4.69 -1.12 -9.25
C LEU A 59 5.47 -2.42 -9.14
N TYR A 60 4.98 -3.35 -8.34
CA TYR A 60 5.56 -4.67 -8.20
C TYR A 60 5.61 -5.40 -9.55
N ASP A 61 4.49 -5.39 -10.26
CA ASP A 61 4.40 -6.05 -11.57
C ASP A 61 5.32 -5.41 -12.61
N LEU A 62 5.58 -4.11 -12.49
CA LEU A 62 6.53 -3.40 -13.33
C LEU A 62 7.98 -3.62 -12.88
N LYS A 63 8.19 -4.45 -11.86
CA LYS A 63 9.49 -4.73 -11.26
C LYS A 63 10.13 -3.50 -10.60
N ARG A 64 9.32 -2.51 -10.28
CA ARG A 64 9.74 -1.34 -9.50
C ARG A 64 9.58 -1.68 -8.02
N TYR A 65 10.37 -2.64 -7.56
CA TYR A 65 10.19 -3.26 -6.23
C TYR A 65 10.47 -2.29 -5.08
N GLU A 66 11.47 -1.41 -5.22
CA GLU A 66 11.73 -0.44 -4.17
C GLU A 66 10.62 0.60 -4.06
N ASP A 67 10.08 1.01 -5.20
CA ASP A 67 8.93 1.93 -5.19
C ASP A 67 7.70 1.23 -4.60
N ALA A 68 7.47 -0.03 -4.97
CA ALA A 68 6.39 -0.83 -4.40
C ALA A 68 6.54 -0.94 -2.88
N ARG A 69 7.75 -1.21 -2.41
CA ARG A 69 8.03 -1.33 -0.98
C ARG A 69 7.63 -0.06 -0.23
N VAL A 70 8.01 1.10 -0.75
CA VAL A 70 7.70 2.38 -0.10
C VAL A 70 6.19 2.59 -0.03
N ILE A 71 5.46 2.30 -1.11
CA ILE A 71 4.00 2.42 -1.13
C ILE A 71 3.37 1.43 -0.14
N PHE A 72 3.83 0.18 -0.13
CA PHE A 72 3.29 -0.83 0.78
C PHE A 72 3.63 -0.53 2.25
N GLU A 73 4.83 -0.01 2.53
CA GLU A 73 5.19 0.39 3.90
C GLU A 73 4.27 1.48 4.40
N ASN A 74 4.02 2.48 3.55
CA ASN A 74 3.09 3.55 3.90
C ASN A 74 1.69 2.99 4.15
N ASN A 75 1.22 2.12 3.27
CA ASN A 75 -0.13 1.56 3.39
C ASN A 75 -0.28 0.69 4.65
N ALA A 76 0.73 -0.12 4.97
CA ALA A 76 0.72 -0.96 6.16
C ALA A 76 0.74 -0.13 7.44
N ALA A 77 1.48 0.99 7.44
CA ALA A 77 1.53 1.88 8.58
C ALA A 77 0.19 2.60 8.80
N GLU A 78 -0.47 2.99 7.71
CA GLU A 78 -1.75 3.68 7.79
C GLU A 78 -2.92 2.72 8.11
N PHE A 79 -2.83 1.48 7.66
CA PHE A 79 -3.91 0.50 7.80
C PHE A 79 -3.38 -0.82 8.35
N PRO A 80 -2.90 -0.82 9.62
CA PRO A 80 -2.21 -1.99 10.17
C PRO A 80 -3.11 -3.19 10.45
N GLN A 81 -4.43 -3.04 10.29
CA GLN A 81 -5.38 -4.14 10.49
C GLN A 81 -5.78 -4.83 9.18
N ARG A 82 -5.17 -4.44 8.06
CA ARG A 82 -5.47 -5.04 6.77
C ARG A 82 -4.42 -6.09 6.43
N ASP A 83 -4.79 -7.36 6.60
CA ASP A 83 -3.86 -8.47 6.36
C ASP A 83 -3.28 -8.47 4.94
N LEU A 84 -4.08 -8.12 3.95
CA LEU A 84 -3.60 -8.03 2.56
C LEU A 84 -2.47 -7.00 2.41
N ALA A 85 -2.62 -5.83 3.05
CA ALA A 85 -1.58 -4.79 2.98
C ALA A 85 -0.27 -5.28 3.58
N LEU A 86 -0.34 -5.99 4.70
CA LEU A 86 0.85 -6.55 5.35
C LEU A 86 1.45 -7.68 4.53
N PHE A 87 0.60 -8.49 3.90
CA PHE A 87 1.05 -9.60 3.06
C PHE A 87 1.82 -9.09 1.84
N ASP A 88 1.28 -8.07 1.17
CA ASP A 88 1.94 -7.53 -0.02
C ASP A 88 3.28 -6.88 0.32
N LEU A 89 3.38 -6.26 1.49
CA LEU A 89 4.67 -5.74 1.97
C LEU A 89 5.66 -6.88 2.21
N ALA A 90 5.23 -7.94 2.89
CA ALA A 90 6.08 -9.10 3.16
C ALA A 90 6.61 -9.71 1.86
N LYS A 91 5.71 -9.88 0.89
CA LYS A 91 6.06 -10.42 -0.43
C LYS A 91 7.10 -9.55 -1.13
N THR A 92 6.97 -8.23 -0.99
CA THR A 92 7.92 -7.30 -1.58
C THR A 92 9.28 -7.38 -0.93
N TYR A 93 9.34 -7.49 0.40
CA TYR A 93 10.60 -7.72 1.09
C TYR A 93 11.25 -9.02 0.62
N GLU A 94 10.44 -10.05 0.40
CA GLU A 94 10.97 -11.34 -0.06
C GLU A 94 11.65 -11.20 -1.42
N VAL A 95 11.00 -10.55 -2.38
CA VAL A 95 11.59 -10.38 -3.72
C VAL A 95 12.82 -9.49 -3.71
N LEU A 96 12.92 -8.58 -2.75
CA LEU A 96 14.10 -7.74 -2.57
C LEU A 96 15.25 -8.45 -1.85
N GLY A 97 15.05 -9.71 -1.45
CA GLY A 97 16.07 -10.45 -0.72
C GLY A 97 16.19 -10.09 0.75
N ARG A 98 15.24 -9.33 1.29
CA ARG A 98 15.22 -8.92 2.69
C ARG A 98 14.44 -9.96 3.50
N LYS A 99 15.07 -11.11 3.66
CA LYS A 99 14.44 -12.30 4.24
C LYS A 99 13.90 -12.07 5.64
N GLU A 100 14.68 -11.42 6.51
CA GLU A 100 14.28 -11.22 7.91
C GLU A 100 13.07 -10.31 8.01
N ASP A 101 13.03 -9.26 7.19
CA ASP A 101 11.87 -8.38 7.12
C ASP A 101 10.64 -9.13 6.61
N ALA A 102 10.83 -9.94 5.57
CA ALA A 102 9.73 -10.73 5.02
C ALA A 102 9.14 -11.66 6.10
N VAL A 103 9.99 -12.36 6.83
CA VAL A 103 9.56 -13.25 7.92
C VAL A 103 8.75 -12.47 8.95
N THR A 104 9.26 -11.32 9.38
CA THR A 104 8.58 -10.48 10.36
C THR A 104 7.17 -10.11 9.89
N TRP A 105 7.03 -9.68 8.65
CA TRP A 105 5.74 -9.22 8.15
C TRP A 105 4.78 -10.36 7.84
N TYR A 106 5.26 -11.51 7.37
CA TYR A 106 4.39 -12.70 7.24
C TYR A 106 3.84 -13.12 8.60
N LYS A 107 4.66 -13.06 9.65
CA LYS A 107 4.18 -13.37 11.01
C LYS A 107 3.09 -12.40 11.45
N LYS A 108 3.24 -11.13 11.12
CA LYS A 108 2.20 -10.13 11.43
C LYS A 108 0.89 -10.42 10.70
N VAL A 109 0.97 -10.86 9.44
CA VAL A 109 -0.22 -11.29 8.69
C VAL A 109 -0.93 -12.40 9.47
N LEU A 110 -0.17 -13.38 9.95
CA LEU A 110 -0.76 -14.55 10.63
C LEU A 110 -1.31 -14.22 12.02
N VAL A 111 -0.83 -13.14 12.64
CA VAL A 111 -1.45 -12.65 13.87
C VAL A 111 -2.85 -12.13 13.58
N LEU A 112 -3.01 -11.39 12.48
CA LEU A 112 -4.32 -10.85 12.07
C LEU A 112 -5.24 -11.93 11.52
N ASN A 113 -4.67 -12.85 10.74
CA ASN A 113 -5.45 -13.88 10.06
C ASN A 113 -4.66 -15.18 10.08
N PRO A 114 -4.84 -16.02 11.13
CA PRO A 114 -4.12 -17.29 11.23
C PRO A 114 -4.39 -18.26 10.08
N GLY A 115 -5.50 -18.06 9.35
CA GLY A 115 -5.87 -18.90 8.22
C GLY A 115 -5.34 -18.44 6.88
N TYR A 116 -4.46 -17.45 6.84
CA TYR A 116 -3.92 -16.92 5.59
C TYR A 116 -2.90 -17.92 5.02
N GLU A 117 -3.39 -18.84 4.18
CA GLU A 117 -2.61 -20.00 3.71
C GLU A 117 -1.34 -19.61 2.96
N GLU A 118 -1.45 -18.61 2.08
CA GLU A 118 -0.27 -18.21 1.31
C GLU A 118 0.83 -17.67 2.21
N ALA A 119 0.47 -16.90 3.23
CA ALA A 119 1.45 -16.39 4.20
C ALA A 119 2.11 -17.52 4.97
N LYS A 120 1.33 -18.53 5.38
CA LYS A 120 1.88 -19.71 6.06
C LYS A 120 2.90 -20.42 5.19
N ASN A 121 2.53 -20.66 3.94
CA ASN A 121 3.38 -21.39 3.02
C ASN A 121 4.68 -20.65 2.71
N ARG A 122 4.58 -19.35 2.50
CA ARG A 122 5.77 -18.55 2.22
C ARG A 122 6.68 -18.44 3.43
N LEU A 123 6.09 -18.26 4.61
CA LEU A 123 6.86 -18.21 5.85
C LEU A 123 7.59 -19.53 6.09
N LYS A 124 6.89 -20.65 5.90
CA LYS A 124 7.48 -21.97 6.07
C LYS A 124 8.67 -22.17 5.11
N GLY A 125 8.51 -21.74 3.86
CA GLY A 125 9.59 -21.81 2.89
C GLY A 125 10.80 -20.99 3.30
N LEU A 126 10.58 -19.78 3.80
CA LEU A 126 11.66 -18.91 4.24
C LEU A 126 12.38 -19.45 5.48
N GLU A 127 11.64 -20.01 6.43
CA GLU A 127 12.22 -20.53 7.66
C GLU A 127 13.00 -21.82 7.45
N SER A 128 12.64 -22.61 6.46
CA SER A 128 13.35 -23.84 6.15
C SER A 128 14.55 -23.62 5.22
N SER A 129 14.64 -22.45 4.59
CA SER A 129 15.69 -22.09 3.65
C SER A 129 16.83 -21.41 4.42
N LYS A 130 17.87 -22.15 4.75
CA LYS A 130 19.02 -21.59 5.48
C LYS A 130 20.28 -21.63 4.65
#